data_aadd5b222d0181b16bec3ad4c147197d
#
_entry.id   aadd5b222d0181b16bec3ad4c147197d
#
_cell.length_a   1.000
_cell.length_b   1.000
_cell.length_c   1.000
_cell.angle_alpha   90.00
_cell.angle_beta   90.00
_cell.angle_gamma   90.00
#
_symmetry.space_group_name_H-M   'P 1'
#
loop_
_entity.id
_entity.type
_entity.pdbx_description
1 polymer ?
#
loop_
_entity_poly.entity_id
_entity_poly.type
_entity_poly.pdbx_seq_one_letter_code
_entity_poly.pdbx_strand_id
1 'polypeptide(L)'
;MARLKYQIREGNLYARERVIQMHLRFAVRIALQRTEVYDCEIADTLQEACIGLIIAVDKFDPDSGDPFGSYASLWILQNICRKQGTQRPIVYYPVHKKEKYYTMYPVLKEKGYLETEEIWTNQEARELIQNELGCNADQAEDIIRQSMPIESLDDVYEIFLKDIEEGEKQEGVFHNRDLDSFYWYEDCYEK
;
A
#
# COMPACT_ATOMS: atom_id res chain seq x y z
N MET A 1 -34.07 7.98 5.33
CA MET A 1 -33.07 6.88 5.27
C MET A 1 -33.69 5.51 5.52
N ALA A 2 -34.32 5.23 6.64
CA ALA A 2 -34.90 3.90 6.94
C ALA A 2 -35.81 3.37 5.80
N ARG A 3 -36.77 4.18 5.31
CA ARG A 3 -37.69 3.78 4.23
C ARG A 3 -36.98 3.36 2.93
N LEU A 4 -35.89 4.05 2.54
CA LEU A 4 -35.13 3.70 1.33
C LEU A 4 -34.40 2.37 1.50
N LYS A 5 -33.89 2.05 2.69
CA LYS A 5 -33.21 0.80 2.98
C LYS A 5 -34.13 -0.42 2.83
N TYR A 6 -35.38 -0.33 3.28
CA TYR A 6 -36.36 -1.39 3.07
C TYR A 6 -36.71 -1.57 1.59
N GLN A 7 -36.84 -0.47 0.85
CA GLN A 7 -37.09 -0.53 -0.60
C GLN A 7 -35.94 -1.19 -1.38
N ILE A 8 -34.69 -1.02 -0.92
CA ILE A 8 -33.54 -1.72 -1.51
C ILE A 8 -33.68 -3.23 -1.32
N ARG A 9 -34.08 -3.68 -0.14
CA ARG A 9 -34.33 -5.08 0.17
C ARG A 9 -35.44 -5.68 -0.71
N GLU A 10 -36.42 -4.88 -1.12
CA GLU A 10 -37.47 -5.24 -2.05
C GLU A 10 -37.03 -5.20 -3.54
N GLY A 11 -35.77 -4.87 -3.81
CA GLY A 11 -35.20 -4.82 -5.17
C GLY A 11 -35.41 -3.50 -5.92
N ASN A 12 -35.76 -2.42 -5.23
CA ASN A 12 -35.95 -1.12 -5.86
C ASN A 12 -34.61 -0.47 -6.23
N LEU A 13 -34.26 -0.49 -7.53
CA LEU A 13 -33.03 0.05 -8.06
C LEU A 13 -32.91 1.58 -7.88
N TYR A 14 -34.00 2.31 -7.97
CA TYR A 14 -33.99 3.75 -7.74
C TYR A 14 -33.62 4.09 -6.29
N ALA A 15 -34.19 3.36 -5.33
CA ALA A 15 -33.85 3.53 -3.91
C ALA A 15 -32.35 3.22 -3.65
N ARG A 16 -31.83 2.16 -4.27
CA ARG A 16 -30.41 1.78 -4.22
C ARG A 16 -29.51 2.90 -4.74
N GLU A 17 -29.77 3.38 -5.94
CA GLU A 17 -29.00 4.47 -6.55
C GLU A 17 -29.04 5.74 -5.70
N ARG A 18 -30.21 6.08 -5.15
CA ARG A 18 -30.37 7.24 -4.30
C ARG A 18 -29.55 7.17 -3.01
N VAL A 19 -29.48 6.00 -2.37
CA VAL A 19 -28.65 5.81 -1.18
C VAL A 19 -27.17 5.92 -1.50
N ILE A 20 -26.71 5.35 -2.64
CA ILE A 20 -25.33 5.50 -3.10
C ILE A 20 -24.98 6.98 -3.29
N GLN A 21 -25.79 7.73 -4.06
CA GLN A 21 -25.58 9.16 -4.32
C GLN A 21 -25.49 9.99 -3.03
N MET A 22 -26.35 9.70 -2.05
CA MET A 22 -26.35 10.43 -0.78
C MET A 22 -25.06 10.20 0.04
N HIS A 23 -24.37 9.09 -0.15
CA HIS A 23 -23.17 8.72 0.60
C HIS A 23 -21.88 8.85 -0.21
N LEU A 24 -21.90 9.27 -1.47
CA LEU A 24 -20.69 9.47 -2.28
C LEU A 24 -19.70 10.42 -1.60
N ARG A 25 -20.17 11.54 -1.06
CA ARG A 25 -19.31 12.50 -0.35
C ARG A 25 -18.61 11.90 0.86
N PHE A 26 -19.25 10.94 1.53
CA PHE A 26 -18.68 10.22 2.63
C PHE A 26 -17.56 9.27 2.15
N ALA A 27 -17.80 8.52 1.07
CA ALA A 27 -16.78 7.66 0.46
C ALA A 27 -15.56 8.46 -0.02
N VAL A 28 -15.78 9.60 -0.69
CA VAL A 28 -14.73 10.52 -1.12
C VAL A 28 -13.88 11.01 0.06
N ARG A 29 -14.49 11.38 1.18
CA ARG A 29 -13.75 11.83 2.37
C ARG A 29 -12.81 10.74 2.89
N ILE A 30 -13.29 9.49 2.98
CA ILE A 30 -12.46 8.35 3.42
C ILE A 30 -11.31 8.11 2.43
N ALA A 31 -11.59 8.16 1.12
CA ALA A 31 -10.57 7.99 0.09
C ALA A 31 -9.46 9.05 0.19
N LEU A 32 -9.82 10.33 0.33
CA LEU A 32 -8.87 11.42 0.47
C LEU A 32 -7.97 11.25 1.69
N GLN A 33 -8.55 10.92 2.85
CA GLN A 33 -7.77 10.65 4.06
C GLN A 33 -6.76 9.51 3.86
N ARG A 34 -7.14 8.46 3.13
CA ARG A 34 -6.24 7.33 2.86
C ARG A 34 -5.15 7.68 1.86
N THR A 35 -5.48 8.45 0.82
CA THR A 35 -4.51 8.94 -0.16
C THR A 35 -3.41 9.78 0.51
N GLU A 36 -3.80 10.68 1.42
CA GLU A 36 -2.86 11.54 2.15
C GLU A 36 -1.91 10.72 3.05
N VAL A 37 -2.45 9.74 3.78
CA VAL A 37 -1.66 8.93 4.71
C VAL A 37 -0.70 7.99 3.98
N TYR A 38 -1.15 7.32 2.93
CA TYR A 38 -0.41 6.21 2.29
C TYR A 38 0.20 6.55 0.93
N ASP A 39 0.15 7.82 0.53
CA ASP A 39 0.67 8.30 -0.75
C ASP A 39 0.19 7.46 -1.95
N CYS A 40 -1.12 7.19 -1.98
CA CYS A 40 -1.75 6.38 -3.01
C CYS A 40 -2.29 7.24 -4.14
N GLU A 41 -2.43 6.66 -5.34
CA GLU A 41 -3.10 7.35 -6.44
C GLU A 41 -4.56 7.65 -6.12
N ILE A 42 -4.93 8.93 -6.21
CA ILE A 42 -6.25 9.41 -5.80
C ILE A 42 -7.37 8.82 -6.65
N ALA A 43 -7.16 8.69 -7.96
CA ALA A 43 -8.17 8.18 -8.89
C ALA A 43 -8.54 6.74 -8.55
N ASP A 44 -7.56 5.87 -8.35
CA ASP A 44 -7.76 4.47 -7.98
C ASP A 44 -8.41 4.34 -6.61
N THR A 45 -7.92 5.11 -5.62
CA THR A 45 -8.46 5.08 -4.26
C THR A 45 -9.93 5.52 -4.23
N LEU A 46 -10.31 6.52 -5.04
CA LEU A 46 -11.71 6.96 -5.18
C LEU A 46 -12.59 5.88 -5.80
N GLN A 47 -12.11 5.21 -6.85
CA GLN A 47 -12.85 4.12 -7.50
C GLN A 47 -13.10 2.98 -6.50
N GLU A 48 -12.08 2.56 -5.76
CA GLU A 48 -12.21 1.50 -4.77
C GLU A 48 -13.12 1.89 -3.60
N ALA A 49 -13.11 3.15 -3.19
CA ALA A 49 -14.05 3.66 -2.19
C ALA A 49 -15.50 3.60 -2.69
N CYS A 50 -15.74 3.97 -3.94
CA CYS A 50 -17.06 3.88 -4.55
C CYS A 50 -17.56 2.43 -4.67
N ILE A 51 -16.69 1.51 -5.07
CA ILE A 51 -17.01 0.07 -5.12
C ILE A 51 -17.33 -0.45 -3.72
N GLY A 52 -16.54 -0.09 -2.70
CA GLY A 52 -16.79 -0.45 -1.30
C GLY A 52 -18.14 0.08 -0.80
N LEU A 53 -18.51 1.31 -1.17
CA LEU A 53 -19.82 1.88 -0.85
C LEU A 53 -20.97 1.11 -1.50
N ILE A 54 -20.83 0.73 -2.76
CA ILE A 54 -21.84 -0.06 -3.50
C ILE A 54 -22.05 -1.41 -2.80
N ILE A 55 -20.97 -2.11 -2.47
CA ILE A 55 -21.02 -3.38 -1.76
C ILE A 55 -21.71 -3.21 -0.39
N ALA A 56 -21.43 -2.12 0.32
CA ALA A 56 -22.04 -1.84 1.60
C ALA A 56 -23.56 -1.62 1.46
N VAL A 57 -24.01 -0.90 0.43
CA VAL A 57 -25.46 -0.69 0.17
C VAL A 57 -26.15 -2.00 -0.12
N ASP A 58 -25.55 -2.88 -0.91
CA ASP A 58 -26.13 -4.16 -1.31
C ASP A 58 -26.23 -5.16 -0.15
N LYS A 59 -25.27 -5.10 0.81
CA LYS A 59 -25.19 -6.04 1.93
C LYS A 59 -25.79 -5.51 3.24
N PHE A 60 -26.20 -4.26 3.29
CA PHE A 60 -26.69 -3.66 4.52
C PHE A 60 -28.05 -4.22 4.94
N ASP A 61 -28.12 -4.71 6.17
CA ASP A 61 -29.38 -5.08 6.80
C ASP A 61 -29.96 -3.90 7.59
N PRO A 62 -31.15 -3.37 7.20
CA PRO A 62 -31.79 -2.26 7.89
C PRO A 62 -32.25 -2.61 9.31
N ASP A 63 -32.40 -3.90 9.62
CA ASP A 63 -32.90 -4.39 10.91
C ASP A 63 -31.77 -4.61 11.96
N SER A 64 -30.50 -4.47 11.55
CA SER A 64 -29.32 -4.64 12.42
C SER A 64 -29.22 -3.63 13.56
N GLY A 65 -29.92 -2.49 13.45
CA GLY A 65 -29.82 -1.40 14.41
C GLY A 65 -28.62 -0.48 14.24
N ASP A 66 -27.65 -0.87 13.42
CA ASP A 66 -26.42 -0.10 13.20
C ASP A 66 -26.64 1.10 12.26
N PRO A 67 -25.93 2.23 12.49
CA PRO A 67 -25.89 3.33 11.56
C PRO A 67 -25.25 2.90 10.25
N PHE A 68 -25.91 3.17 9.10
CA PHE A 68 -25.36 2.81 7.79
C PHE A 68 -23.94 3.37 7.55
N GLY A 69 -23.66 4.60 8.01
CA GLY A 69 -22.35 5.21 7.85
C GLY A 69 -21.23 4.40 8.50
N SER A 70 -21.44 3.90 9.72
CA SER A 70 -20.46 3.06 10.42
C SER A 70 -20.24 1.73 9.69
N TYR A 71 -21.31 1.10 9.23
CA TYR A 71 -21.24 -0.12 8.44
C TYR A 71 -20.51 0.09 7.10
N ALA A 72 -20.90 1.13 6.37
CA ALA A 72 -20.31 1.45 5.07
C ALA A 72 -18.82 1.81 5.17
N SER A 73 -18.39 2.48 6.26
CA SER A 73 -16.98 2.82 6.44
C SER A 73 -16.08 1.59 6.47
N LEU A 74 -16.51 0.50 7.09
CA LEU A 74 -15.76 -0.76 7.15
C LEU A 74 -15.57 -1.37 5.75
N TRP A 75 -16.63 -1.40 4.94
CA TRP A 75 -16.56 -1.92 3.58
C TRP A 75 -15.68 -1.07 2.66
N ILE A 76 -15.82 0.26 2.77
CA ILE A 76 -15.00 1.21 2.02
C ILE A 76 -13.52 1.01 2.36
N LEU A 77 -13.17 1.03 3.65
CA LEU A 77 -11.80 0.84 4.11
C LEU A 77 -11.24 -0.52 3.72
N GLN A 78 -12.03 -1.58 3.89
CA GLN A 78 -11.61 -2.93 3.52
C GLN A 78 -11.31 -3.03 2.02
N ASN A 79 -12.17 -2.42 1.17
CA ASN A 79 -11.97 -2.47 -0.27
C ASN A 79 -10.72 -1.70 -0.70
N ILE A 80 -10.53 -0.48 -0.18
CA ILE A 80 -9.33 0.33 -0.42
C ILE A 80 -8.07 -0.46 -0.01
N CYS A 81 -8.00 -0.96 1.24
CA CYS A 81 -6.82 -1.66 1.75
C CYS A 81 -6.48 -2.93 0.96
N ARG A 82 -7.49 -3.71 0.55
CA ARG A 82 -7.27 -4.92 -0.25
C ARG A 82 -6.67 -4.61 -1.62
N LYS A 83 -7.14 -3.54 -2.25
CA LYS A 83 -6.74 -3.17 -3.61
C LYS A 83 -5.43 -2.41 -3.67
N GLN A 84 -5.16 -1.54 -2.71
CA GLN A 84 -3.85 -0.88 -2.59
C GLN A 84 -2.70 -1.90 -2.60
N GLY A 85 -2.94 -3.05 -1.99
CA GLY A 85 -1.97 -4.14 -1.99
C GLY A 85 -1.82 -4.91 -3.31
N THR A 86 -2.77 -4.84 -4.24
CA THR A 86 -2.77 -5.65 -5.47
C THR A 86 -2.45 -4.86 -6.74
N GLN A 87 -2.68 -3.56 -6.74
CA GLN A 87 -2.58 -2.75 -7.96
C GLN A 87 -1.25 -2.02 -8.15
N ARG A 88 -0.42 -1.89 -7.11
CA ARG A 88 0.78 -1.06 -7.17
C ARG A 88 2.14 -1.77 -7.23
N PRO A 89 2.41 -2.85 -6.54
CA PRO A 89 3.79 -3.32 -6.57
C PRO A 89 4.04 -4.16 -7.81
N ILE A 90 5.05 -3.78 -8.56
CA ILE A 90 5.73 -4.64 -9.54
C ILE A 90 6.14 -5.93 -8.83
N VAL A 91 6.52 -5.84 -7.55
CA VAL A 91 6.82 -6.99 -6.69
C VAL A 91 5.59 -7.36 -5.84
N TYR A 92 5.12 -8.60 -5.96
CA TYR A 92 3.99 -9.11 -5.17
C TYR A 92 4.44 -9.51 -3.76
N TYR A 93 3.80 -8.94 -2.75
CA TYR A 93 3.95 -9.36 -1.35
C TYR A 93 2.66 -10.01 -0.82
N PRO A 94 2.74 -11.11 -0.04
CA PRO A 94 1.57 -11.70 0.62
C PRO A 94 0.85 -10.71 1.55
N VAL A 95 -0.47 -10.88 1.69
CA VAL A 95 -1.33 -9.94 2.44
C VAL A 95 -0.82 -9.69 3.87
N HIS A 96 -0.41 -10.74 4.57
CA HIS A 96 0.08 -10.62 5.96
C HIS A 96 1.37 -9.80 6.10
N LYS A 97 2.24 -9.79 5.07
CA LYS A 97 3.43 -8.93 5.04
C LYS A 97 3.04 -7.48 4.78
N LYS A 98 2.09 -7.27 3.87
CA LYS A 98 1.56 -5.93 3.55
C LYS A 98 0.84 -5.28 4.73
N GLU A 99 0.07 -6.02 5.51
CA GLU A 99 -0.62 -5.49 6.69
C GLU A 99 0.38 -4.89 7.69
N LYS A 100 1.48 -5.59 7.95
CA LYS A 100 2.56 -5.09 8.82
C LYS A 100 3.21 -3.82 8.25
N TYR A 101 3.51 -3.83 6.96
CA TYR A 101 4.07 -2.67 6.27
C TYR A 101 3.14 -1.45 6.37
N TYR A 102 1.86 -1.60 6.04
CA TYR A 102 0.90 -0.49 6.12
C TYR A 102 0.67 0.01 7.55
N THR A 103 0.86 -0.81 8.55
CA THR A 103 0.83 -0.38 9.96
C THR A 103 2.01 0.53 10.28
N MET A 104 3.20 0.22 9.75
CA MET A 104 4.43 0.99 10.01
C MET A 104 4.61 2.19 9.08
N TYR A 105 4.02 2.16 7.88
CA TYR A 105 4.19 3.20 6.86
C TYR A 105 3.96 4.63 7.39
N PRO A 106 2.87 4.95 8.11
CA PRO A 106 2.66 6.30 8.64
C PRO A 106 3.76 6.72 9.62
N VAL A 107 4.23 5.81 10.46
CA VAL A 107 5.28 6.07 11.46
C VAL A 107 6.63 6.32 10.78
N LEU A 108 6.98 5.53 9.78
CA LEU A 108 8.20 5.71 8.99
C LEU A 108 8.16 7.02 8.19
N LYS A 109 7.00 7.37 7.63
CA LYS A 109 6.79 8.63 6.91
C LYS A 109 6.93 9.83 7.83
N GLU A 110 6.29 9.83 9.00
CA GLU A 110 6.36 10.92 9.97
C GLU A 110 7.79 11.18 10.46
N LYS A 111 8.59 10.12 10.59
CA LYS A 111 10.01 10.20 10.99
C LYS A 111 10.97 10.50 9.84
N GLY A 112 10.46 10.60 8.61
CA GLY A 112 11.27 10.92 7.42
C GLY A 112 12.16 9.77 6.92
N TYR A 113 11.99 8.55 7.43
CA TYR A 113 12.80 7.41 6.99
C TYR A 113 12.52 6.97 5.55
N LEU A 114 11.34 7.29 5.00
CA LEU A 114 10.96 6.94 3.62
C LEU A 114 11.57 7.86 2.56
N GLU A 115 12.10 9.00 2.98
CA GLU A 115 12.68 10.02 2.09
C GLU A 115 14.20 9.84 1.92
N THR A 116 14.81 8.98 2.75
CA THR A 116 16.25 8.72 2.72
C THR A 116 16.53 7.40 2.02
N GLU A 117 17.41 7.43 1.01
CA GLU A 117 17.91 6.21 0.35
C GLU A 117 18.65 5.29 1.33
N GLU A 118 19.04 5.81 2.49
CA GLU A 118 19.76 5.10 3.55
C GLU A 118 18.88 4.31 4.52
N ILE A 119 17.57 4.18 4.28
CA ILE A 119 16.68 3.41 5.17
C ILE A 119 17.18 1.97 5.36
N TRP A 120 17.83 1.42 4.34
CA TRP A 120 18.42 0.08 4.34
C TRP A 120 19.52 -0.10 5.38
N THR A 121 20.37 0.90 5.56
CA THR A 121 21.50 0.89 6.52
C THR A 121 21.13 1.43 7.88
N ASN A 122 19.93 2.04 8.02
CA ASN A 122 19.52 2.73 9.22
C ASN A 122 19.12 1.76 10.33
N GLN A 123 19.98 1.62 11.33
CA GLN A 123 19.77 0.76 12.50
C GLN A 123 18.60 1.25 13.36
N GLU A 124 18.39 2.56 13.48
CA GLU A 124 17.29 3.14 14.28
C GLU A 124 15.92 2.79 13.69
N ALA A 125 15.80 2.80 12.37
CA ALA A 125 14.57 2.40 11.69
C ALA A 125 14.24 0.91 11.95
N ARG A 126 15.25 0.03 11.95
CA ARG A 126 15.08 -1.40 12.26
C ARG A 126 14.62 -1.61 13.71
N GLU A 127 15.28 -0.97 14.67
CA GLU A 127 14.93 -1.05 16.09
C GLU A 127 13.53 -0.51 16.36
N LEU A 128 13.15 0.60 15.69
CA LEU A 128 11.81 1.15 15.78
C LEU A 128 10.76 0.13 15.31
N ILE A 129 10.96 -0.48 14.14
CA ILE A 129 10.02 -1.47 13.58
C ILE A 129 9.91 -2.69 14.51
N GLN A 130 11.02 -3.16 15.04
CA GLN A 130 11.03 -4.30 15.97
C GLN A 130 10.29 -3.99 17.27
N ASN A 131 10.47 -2.80 17.83
CA ASN A 131 9.83 -2.38 19.07
C ASN A 131 8.32 -2.17 18.91
N GLU A 132 7.88 -1.51 17.84
CA GLU A 132 6.47 -1.21 17.60
C GLU A 132 5.65 -2.46 17.24
N LEU A 133 6.20 -3.36 16.46
CA LEU A 133 5.50 -4.57 16.00
C LEU A 133 5.82 -5.82 16.83
N GLY A 134 6.78 -5.75 17.74
CA GLY A 134 7.26 -6.93 18.48
C GLY A 134 7.78 -8.03 17.55
N CYS A 135 8.39 -7.67 16.41
CA CYS A 135 8.82 -8.61 15.38
C CYS A 135 10.33 -8.92 15.46
N ASN A 136 10.74 -10.01 14.82
CA ASN A 136 12.16 -10.35 14.71
C ASN A 136 12.89 -9.51 13.64
N ALA A 137 14.23 -9.62 13.58
CA ALA A 137 15.06 -8.86 12.65
C ALA A 137 14.69 -9.11 11.18
N ASP A 138 14.43 -10.37 10.80
CA ASP A 138 14.06 -10.74 9.42
C ASP A 138 12.75 -10.09 8.97
N GLN A 139 11.77 -10.01 9.89
CA GLN A 139 10.48 -9.36 9.60
C GLN A 139 10.61 -7.84 9.47
N ALA A 140 11.48 -7.22 10.27
CA ALA A 140 11.78 -5.80 10.14
C ALA A 140 12.47 -5.50 8.80
N GLU A 141 13.39 -6.36 8.38
CA GLU A 141 14.04 -6.27 7.08
C GLU A 141 13.06 -6.42 5.91
N ASP A 142 12.11 -7.34 5.99
CA ASP A 142 11.03 -7.47 5.00
C ASP A 142 10.22 -6.16 4.85
N ILE A 143 9.97 -5.45 5.95
CA ILE A 143 9.24 -4.17 5.94
C ILE A 143 10.09 -3.08 5.28
N ILE A 144 11.38 -3.02 5.59
CA ILE A 144 12.32 -2.08 4.99
C ILE A 144 12.41 -2.31 3.48
N ARG A 145 12.53 -3.56 3.02
CA ARG A 145 12.52 -3.91 1.60
C ARG A 145 11.25 -3.44 0.88
N GLN A 146 10.09 -3.53 1.54
CA GLN A 146 8.83 -3.03 0.96
C GLN A 146 8.77 -1.50 0.89
N SER A 147 9.57 -0.80 1.69
CA SER A 147 9.66 0.66 1.71
C SER A 147 10.59 1.21 0.65
N MET A 148 11.47 0.38 0.09
CA MET A 148 12.44 0.83 -0.91
C MET A 148 11.76 1.18 -2.23
N PRO A 149 12.18 2.25 -2.90
CA PRO A 149 11.73 2.55 -4.25
C PRO A 149 12.15 1.41 -5.20
N ILE A 150 11.32 1.14 -6.19
CA ILE A 150 11.65 0.20 -7.26
C ILE A 150 12.34 1.01 -8.35
N GLU A 151 13.59 0.72 -8.59
CA GLU A 151 14.38 1.35 -9.64
C GLU A 151 14.21 0.61 -10.97
N SER A 152 14.31 1.36 -12.06
CA SER A 152 14.34 0.76 -13.40
C SER A 152 15.69 0.10 -13.62
N LEU A 153 15.68 -1.11 -14.20
CA LEU A 153 16.93 -1.79 -14.59
C LEU A 153 17.75 -0.96 -15.56
N ASP A 154 17.09 -0.21 -16.45
CA ASP A 154 17.77 0.64 -17.42
C ASP A 154 18.49 1.80 -16.73
N ASP A 155 17.87 2.40 -15.70
CA ASP A 155 18.49 3.48 -14.92
C ASP A 155 19.70 2.98 -14.12
N VAL A 156 19.57 1.82 -13.49
CA VAL A 156 20.70 1.16 -12.78
C VAL A 156 21.82 0.82 -13.73
N TYR A 157 21.50 0.34 -14.95
CA TYR A 157 22.49 0.02 -15.97
C TYR A 157 23.22 1.26 -16.49
N GLU A 158 22.53 2.39 -16.68
CA GLU A 158 23.14 3.66 -17.04
C GLU A 158 24.09 4.19 -15.96
N ILE A 159 23.71 4.07 -14.67
CA ILE A 159 24.56 4.45 -13.54
C ILE A 159 25.81 3.56 -13.55
N PHE A 160 25.64 2.24 -13.68
CA PHE A 160 26.74 1.29 -13.71
C PHE A 160 27.72 1.55 -14.88
N LEU A 161 27.23 1.90 -16.09
CA LEU A 161 28.07 2.27 -17.21
C LEU A 161 28.87 3.55 -16.94
N LYS A 162 28.25 4.55 -16.31
CA LYS A 162 28.94 5.80 -15.92
C LYS A 162 30.04 5.52 -14.88
N ASP A 163 29.76 4.68 -13.90
CA ASP A 163 30.74 4.29 -12.89
C ASP A 163 31.94 3.54 -13.49
N ILE A 164 31.70 2.68 -14.49
CA ILE A 164 32.79 2.02 -15.25
C ILE A 164 33.61 3.04 -16.03
N GLU A 165 32.97 3.96 -16.77
CA GLU A 165 33.66 5.01 -17.53
C GLU A 165 34.46 5.96 -16.64
N GLU A 166 33.95 6.26 -15.42
CA GLU A 166 34.64 7.07 -14.43
C GLU A 166 35.73 6.27 -13.69
N GLY A 167 35.49 4.99 -13.44
CA GLY A 167 36.43 4.05 -12.79
C GLY A 167 37.64 3.74 -13.68
N GLU A 168 37.49 3.69 -14.98
CA GLU A 168 38.64 3.58 -15.92
C GLU A 168 39.55 4.81 -15.85
N LYS A 169 39.07 5.95 -15.36
CA LYS A 169 39.86 7.18 -15.15
C LYS A 169 40.56 7.23 -13.78
N GLN A 170 40.18 6.37 -12.83
CA GLN A 170 40.80 6.23 -11.53
C GLN A 170 41.19 4.76 -11.31
N GLU A 171 42.47 4.44 -11.52
CA GLU A 171 43.02 3.12 -11.21
C GLU A 171 42.74 2.76 -9.74
N GLY A 172 41.91 1.76 -9.53
CA GLY A 172 41.89 1.00 -8.30
C GLY A 172 40.63 1.10 -7.43
N VAL A 173 40.10 -0.04 -7.22
CA VAL A 173 39.15 -0.50 -6.18
C VAL A 173 37.72 -0.68 -6.66
N PHE A 174 37.51 -1.74 -7.41
CA PHE A 174 36.20 -2.41 -7.39
C PHE A 174 35.96 -3.05 -6.01
N HIS A 175 35.02 -2.55 -5.26
CA HIS A 175 34.51 -3.26 -4.11
C HIS A 175 33.46 -4.28 -4.57
N ASN A 176 33.72 -5.55 -4.33
CA ASN A 176 32.91 -6.73 -4.68
C ASN A 176 31.48 -6.72 -4.09
N ARG A 177 31.05 -5.62 -3.48
CA ARG A 177 29.76 -5.56 -2.79
C ARG A 177 28.55 -5.43 -3.72
N ASP A 178 28.75 -4.85 -4.91
CA ASP A 178 27.63 -4.55 -5.81
C ASP A 178 27.33 -5.72 -6.77
N LEU A 179 28.29 -6.61 -7.00
CA LEU A 179 28.09 -7.81 -7.81
C LEU A 179 27.32 -8.92 -7.05
N ASP A 180 27.41 -9.00 -5.74
CA ASP A 180 26.68 -10.01 -4.96
C ASP A 180 25.16 -9.77 -4.97
N SER A 181 24.70 -8.53 -5.20
CA SER A 181 23.27 -8.26 -5.36
C SER A 181 22.71 -8.72 -6.72
N PHE A 182 23.55 -8.84 -7.74
CA PHE A 182 23.16 -9.24 -9.08
C PHE A 182 22.99 -10.77 -9.23
N TYR A 183 23.72 -11.58 -8.44
CA TYR A 183 23.64 -13.06 -8.50
C TYR A 183 22.37 -13.65 -7.92
N TRP A 184 21.55 -12.87 -7.19
CA TRP A 184 20.26 -13.33 -6.66
C TRP A 184 19.19 -13.57 -7.71
N TYR A 185 19.38 -13.11 -8.96
CA TYR A 185 18.39 -13.28 -10.02
C TYR A 185 18.52 -14.61 -10.77
N GLU A 186 19.69 -15.23 -10.81
CA GLU A 186 19.88 -16.50 -11.52
C GLU A 186 19.31 -17.70 -10.76
N ASP A 187 19.33 -17.70 -9.43
CA ASP A 187 18.81 -18.83 -8.62
C ASP A 187 17.29 -18.94 -8.58
N CYS A 188 16.54 -17.97 -9.06
CA CYS A 188 15.08 -18.01 -9.07
C CYS A 188 14.46 -18.74 -10.27
N TYR A 189 15.23 -19.10 -11.31
CA TYR A 189 14.72 -19.73 -12.52
C TYR A 189 15.07 -21.23 -12.65
N GLU A 190 15.79 -21.82 -11.71
CA GLU A 190 16.16 -23.25 -11.75
C GLU A 190 15.40 -24.15 -10.75
N LYS A 191 14.21 -23.76 -10.31
CA LYS A 191 13.35 -24.69 -9.53
C LYS A 191 11.92 -24.69 -9.99
#